data_7984389d9ee9ab67e7ef469d1564a11f
#
_entry.id   7984389d9ee9ab67e7ef469d1564a11f
#
_cell.length_a   1.000
_cell.length_b   1.000
_cell.length_c   1.000
_cell.angle_alpha   90.00
_cell.angle_beta   90.00
_cell.angle_gamma   90.00
#
_symmetry.space_group_name_H-M   'P 1'
#
loop_
_entity.id
_entity.type
_entity.pdbx_description
1 polymer ?
#
loop_
_entity_poly.entity_id
_entity_poly.type
_entity_poly.pdbx_seq_one_letter_code
_entity_poly.pdbx_strand_id
1 'polypeptide(L)'
;MKSDLSSQLVLGQRPEGRTLMTSQCVLAWRDGGHSLIPDGEIVVEANKVLYAGPRFGGEVARRIDFGRALLSPGLIDLDALSDLDTYLLVHDNQPGWAKGRIWPRSYVERGPYEMYSAEELAFQKRFAFGLLLLNGITTAAPIASLYYRQWAETVTEFEAAADAAGDLGLXSGSF
;
A
#
# COMPACT_ATOMS: atom_id res chain seq x y z
N MET A 1 -8.65 2.18 29.32
CA MET A 1 -7.25 1.96 28.93
C MET A 1 -7.24 1.62 27.46
N LYS A 2 -6.75 2.53 26.60
CA LYS A 2 -6.64 2.22 25.17
C LYS A 2 -5.52 1.18 25.02
N SER A 3 -5.87 0.00 24.58
CA SER A 3 -4.84 -0.98 24.22
C SER A 3 -3.95 -0.36 23.14
N ASP A 4 -2.66 -0.45 23.33
CA ASP A 4 -1.71 0.04 22.34
C ASP A 4 -1.76 -0.91 21.12
N LEU A 5 -2.46 -0.47 20.09
CA LEU A 5 -2.63 -1.26 18.88
C LEU A 5 -1.28 -1.52 18.19
N SER A 6 -0.31 -0.61 18.37
CA SER A 6 1.01 -0.77 17.75
C SER A 6 1.75 -2.00 18.28
N SER A 7 1.47 -2.42 19.51
CA SER A 7 2.08 -3.64 20.06
C SER A 7 1.40 -4.92 19.57
N GLN A 8 0.22 -4.79 18.96
CA GLN A 8 -0.56 -5.94 18.52
C GLN A 8 -0.49 -6.17 17.01
N LEU A 9 -0.07 -5.14 16.26
CA LEU A 9 -0.04 -5.18 14.80
C LEU A 9 1.37 -4.85 14.32
N VAL A 10 2.01 -5.80 13.67
CA VAL A 10 3.35 -5.62 13.12
C VAL A 10 3.28 -5.82 11.61
N LEU A 11 3.73 -4.83 10.87
CA LEU A 11 3.72 -4.85 9.41
C LEU A 11 4.50 -6.07 8.90
N GLY A 12 3.95 -6.73 7.89
CA GLY A 12 4.58 -7.90 7.30
C GLY A 12 4.42 -9.19 8.08
N GLN A 13 3.90 -9.15 9.31
CA GLN A 13 3.69 -10.36 10.10
C GLN A 13 2.27 -10.89 9.97
N ARG A 14 2.17 -12.19 9.84
CA ARG A 14 0.87 -12.89 9.79
C ARG A 14 0.68 -13.64 11.10
N PRO A 15 -0.31 -13.24 11.92
CA PRO A 15 -0.57 -14.00 13.16
C PRO A 15 -1.11 -15.39 12.84
N GLU A 16 -0.77 -16.33 13.70
CA GLU A 16 -1.30 -17.69 13.59
C GLU A 16 -2.75 -17.76 14.10
N GLY A 17 -3.53 -18.58 13.44
CA GLY A 17 -4.93 -18.82 13.82
C GLY A 17 -5.85 -17.65 13.51
N ARG A 18 -7.05 -17.74 14.02
CA ARG A 18 -8.10 -16.77 13.77
C ARG A 18 -7.93 -15.52 14.62
N THR A 19 -7.92 -14.38 13.96
CA THR A 19 -7.95 -13.08 14.64
C THR A 19 -9.32 -12.45 14.45
N LEU A 20 -9.98 -12.15 15.55
CA LEU A 20 -11.24 -11.39 15.57
C LEU A 20 -10.89 -9.91 15.78
N MET A 21 -11.43 -9.07 14.92
CA MET A 21 -11.34 -7.62 15.03
C MET A 21 -12.72 -7.04 15.27
N THR A 22 -12.86 -6.16 16.27
CA THR A 22 -14.11 -5.49 16.57
C THR A 22 -13.97 -3.99 16.38
N SER A 23 -15.09 -3.33 16.06
CA SER A 23 -15.10 -1.88 15.87
C SER A 23 -16.53 -1.37 15.96
N GLN A 24 -16.68 -0.09 16.31
CA GLN A 24 -17.98 0.59 16.33
C GLN A 24 -18.68 0.49 14.96
N CYS A 25 -17.93 0.40 13.87
CA CYS A 25 -18.53 0.27 12.55
C CYS A 25 -17.65 -0.58 11.64
N VAL A 26 -18.26 -1.52 10.94
CA VAL A 26 -17.56 -2.34 9.93
C VAL A 26 -18.26 -2.12 8.59
N LEU A 27 -17.49 -1.78 7.55
CA LEU A 27 -17.97 -1.76 6.18
C LEU A 27 -17.65 -3.12 5.54
N ALA A 28 -18.66 -3.84 5.10
CA ALA A 28 -18.46 -5.14 4.50
C ALA A 28 -19.26 -5.26 3.19
N TRP A 29 -18.80 -6.14 2.31
CA TRP A 29 -19.55 -6.51 1.09
C TRP A 29 -20.44 -7.70 1.44
N ARG A 30 -21.75 -7.51 1.38
CA ARG A 30 -22.73 -8.54 1.70
C ARG A 30 -23.93 -8.42 0.77
N ASP A 31 -24.46 -9.57 0.35
CA ASP A 31 -25.71 -9.66 -0.41
C ASP A 31 -25.71 -8.76 -1.66
N GLY A 32 -24.55 -8.64 -2.31
CA GLY A 32 -24.40 -7.88 -3.54
C GLY A 32 -24.18 -6.39 -3.35
N GLY A 33 -23.87 -5.92 -2.12
CA GLY A 33 -23.65 -4.50 -1.87
C GLY A 33 -22.79 -4.21 -0.65
N HIS A 34 -22.41 -2.96 -0.51
CA HIS A 34 -21.72 -2.50 0.69
C HIS A 34 -22.74 -2.29 1.81
N SER A 35 -22.41 -2.78 2.99
CA SER A 35 -23.24 -2.67 4.20
C SER A 35 -22.43 -2.17 5.36
N LEU A 36 -22.98 -1.21 6.10
CA LEU A 36 -22.42 -0.75 7.37
C LEU A 36 -23.01 -1.58 8.50
N ILE A 37 -22.12 -2.17 9.31
CA ILE A 37 -22.52 -3.06 10.41
C ILE A 37 -22.12 -2.37 11.71
N PRO A 38 -23.09 -1.84 12.48
CA PRO A 38 -22.78 -1.25 13.77
C PRO A 38 -22.25 -2.31 14.74
N ASP A 39 -21.25 -1.93 15.54
CA ASP A 39 -20.57 -2.81 16.49
C ASP A 39 -20.19 -4.14 15.85
N GLY A 40 -19.65 -4.06 14.61
CA GLY A 40 -19.37 -5.21 13.79
C GLY A 40 -18.11 -5.96 14.13
N GLU A 41 -18.04 -7.19 13.65
CA GLU A 41 -16.91 -8.08 13.87
C GLU A 41 -16.40 -8.63 12.53
N ILE A 42 -15.08 -8.67 12.41
CA ILE A 42 -14.39 -9.29 11.28
C ILE A 42 -13.49 -10.40 11.83
N VAL A 43 -13.53 -11.57 11.20
CA VAL A 43 -12.58 -12.65 11.52
C VAL A 43 -11.73 -12.92 10.31
N VAL A 44 -10.42 -12.90 10.52
CA VAL A 44 -9.44 -13.25 9.48
C VAL A 44 -8.61 -14.45 9.93
N GLU A 45 -8.19 -15.27 8.98
CA GLU A 45 -7.27 -16.37 9.20
C GLU A 45 -6.38 -16.49 7.97
N ALA A 46 -5.09 -16.45 8.18
CA ALA A 46 -4.11 -16.42 7.11
C ALA A 46 -4.40 -15.25 6.14
N ASN A 47 -4.77 -15.54 4.90
CA ASN A 47 -5.04 -14.52 3.86
C ASN A 47 -6.53 -14.40 3.52
N LYS A 48 -7.41 -14.83 4.43
CA LYS A 48 -8.86 -14.86 4.14
C LYS A 48 -9.66 -14.15 5.22
N VAL A 49 -10.67 -13.42 4.80
CA VAL A 49 -11.74 -12.95 5.68
C VAL A 49 -12.77 -14.11 5.77
N LEU A 50 -12.90 -14.68 6.96
CA LEU A 50 -13.82 -15.78 7.21
C LEU A 50 -15.21 -15.31 7.57
N TYR A 51 -15.30 -14.11 8.16
CA TYR A 51 -16.55 -13.57 8.66
C TYR A 51 -16.50 -12.05 8.66
N ALA A 52 -17.60 -11.43 8.33
CA ALA A 52 -17.86 -10.01 8.56
C ALA A 52 -19.35 -9.86 8.89
N GLY A 53 -19.67 -9.45 10.10
CA GLY A 53 -21.06 -9.41 10.55
C GLY A 53 -21.23 -8.88 11.97
N PRO A 54 -22.45 -8.94 12.54
CA PRO A 54 -22.69 -8.37 13.87
C PRO A 54 -22.00 -9.13 15.01
N ARG A 55 -21.93 -10.46 14.94
CA ARG A 55 -21.31 -11.23 16.02
C ARG A 55 -20.86 -12.59 15.51
N PHE A 56 -19.63 -12.95 15.82
CA PHE A 56 -19.04 -14.24 15.48
C PHE A 56 -19.13 -15.18 16.68
N GLY A 57 -19.69 -16.36 16.48
CA GLY A 57 -19.90 -17.34 17.54
C GLY A 57 -18.81 -18.39 17.67
N GLY A 58 -17.76 -18.34 16.86
CA GLY A 58 -16.73 -19.36 16.85
C GLY A 58 -15.52 -19.03 17.72
N GLU A 59 -14.62 -19.99 17.82
CA GLU A 59 -13.38 -19.82 18.57
C GLU A 59 -12.38 -18.98 17.79
N VAL A 60 -11.61 -18.17 18.50
CA VAL A 60 -10.56 -17.32 17.94
C VAL A 60 -9.34 -17.37 18.83
N ALA A 61 -8.17 -17.32 18.19
CA ALA A 61 -6.89 -17.31 18.89
C ALA A 61 -6.53 -15.92 19.43
N ARG A 62 -7.08 -14.86 18.80
CA ARG A 62 -6.68 -13.49 19.12
C ARG A 62 -7.87 -12.55 18.93
N ARG A 63 -7.92 -11.50 19.78
CA ARG A 63 -8.94 -10.45 19.67
C ARG A 63 -8.28 -9.09 19.67
N ILE A 64 -8.73 -8.21 18.77
CA ILE A 64 -8.26 -6.82 18.67
C ILE A 64 -9.48 -5.92 18.62
N ASP A 65 -9.54 -4.95 19.54
CA ASP A 65 -10.63 -3.99 19.56
C ASP A 65 -10.15 -2.62 19.08
N PHE A 66 -10.69 -2.16 17.96
CA PHE A 66 -10.37 -0.87 17.39
C PHE A 66 -11.21 0.26 17.98
N GLY A 67 -12.23 -0.07 18.80
CA GLY A 67 -13.05 0.93 19.48
C GLY A 67 -13.82 1.81 18.50
N ARG A 68 -13.69 3.13 18.65
CA ARG A 68 -14.41 4.11 17.81
C ARG A 68 -13.67 4.28 16.48
N ALA A 69 -13.82 3.31 15.61
CA ALA A 69 -13.19 3.31 14.31
C ALA A 69 -14.13 2.73 13.26
N LEU A 70 -13.81 2.93 12.01
CA LEU A 70 -14.41 2.23 10.89
C LEU A 70 -13.40 1.20 10.40
N LEU A 71 -13.78 -0.08 10.40
CA LEU A 71 -13.01 -1.12 9.73
C LEU A 71 -13.60 -1.33 8.35
N SER A 72 -12.79 -1.24 7.32
CA SER A 72 -13.22 -1.40 5.93
C SER A 72 -12.22 -2.27 5.17
N PRO A 73 -12.61 -2.83 4.01
CA PRO A 73 -11.61 -3.35 3.09
C PRO A 73 -10.63 -2.25 2.71
N GLY A 74 -9.39 -2.61 2.45
CA GLY A 74 -8.41 -1.68 1.94
C GLY A 74 -8.77 -1.20 0.54
N LEU A 75 -8.30 -0.03 0.19
CA LEU A 75 -8.50 0.53 -1.15
C LEU A 75 -7.59 -0.20 -2.15
N ILE A 76 -8.00 -0.19 -3.41
CA ILE A 76 -7.24 -0.79 -4.51
C ILE A 76 -6.84 0.32 -5.47
N ASP A 77 -5.55 0.44 -5.72
CA ASP A 77 -5.00 1.41 -6.67
C ASP A 77 -4.54 0.67 -7.93
N LEU A 78 -5.22 0.93 -9.05
CA LEU A 78 -4.94 0.26 -10.32
C LEU A 78 -3.93 1.01 -11.18
N ASP A 79 -3.39 2.11 -10.68
CA ASP A 79 -2.43 2.94 -11.44
C ASP A 79 -1.40 3.56 -10.48
N ALA A 80 -0.89 2.74 -9.58
CA ALA A 80 0.03 3.20 -8.53
C ALA A 80 1.40 3.53 -9.14
N LEU A 81 1.84 4.76 -8.96
CA LEU A 81 3.13 5.21 -9.47
C LEU A 81 4.18 5.08 -8.36
N SER A 82 5.04 4.08 -8.47
CA SER A 82 5.97 3.73 -7.40
C SER A 82 7.23 4.60 -7.33
N ASP A 83 7.36 5.56 -8.24
CA ASP A 83 8.53 6.45 -8.27
C ASP A 83 8.15 7.94 -8.22
N LEU A 84 6.95 8.32 -8.63
CA LEU A 84 6.56 9.72 -8.70
C LEU A 84 6.44 10.38 -7.33
N ASP A 85 6.11 9.62 -6.31
CA ASP A 85 5.95 10.18 -4.97
C ASP A 85 7.25 10.78 -4.43
N THR A 86 8.37 10.11 -4.68
CA THR A 86 9.67 10.66 -4.28
C THR A 86 10.07 11.85 -5.15
N TYR A 87 9.73 11.78 -6.44
CA TYR A 87 10.06 12.82 -7.40
C TYR A 87 9.27 14.11 -7.14
N LEU A 88 8.01 13.99 -6.78
CA LEU A 88 7.16 15.14 -6.48
C LEU A 88 7.69 15.99 -5.35
N LEU A 89 8.36 15.39 -4.38
CA LEU A 89 8.97 16.12 -3.28
C LEU A 89 10.04 17.11 -3.79
N VAL A 90 10.68 16.79 -4.91
CA VAL A 90 11.67 17.66 -5.53
C VAL A 90 11.00 18.68 -6.47
N HIS A 91 10.00 18.26 -7.22
CA HIS A 91 9.42 19.05 -8.30
C HIS A 91 8.43 20.13 -7.85
N ASP A 92 7.78 19.95 -6.73
CA ASP A 92 6.78 20.89 -6.25
C ASP A 92 7.31 22.31 -6.07
N ASN A 93 8.61 22.45 -5.94
CA ASN A 93 9.26 23.73 -5.72
C ASN A 93 9.94 24.28 -6.97
N GLN A 94 9.61 23.77 -8.15
CA GLN A 94 10.22 24.21 -9.40
C GLN A 94 9.24 25.08 -10.22
N PRO A 95 9.34 26.41 -10.11
CA PRO A 95 8.40 27.30 -10.80
C PRO A 95 8.38 27.13 -12.33
N GLY A 96 9.47 26.67 -12.91
CA GLY A 96 9.57 26.44 -14.35
C GLY A 96 8.69 25.30 -14.85
N TRP A 97 8.33 24.38 -13.98
CA TRP A 97 7.49 23.21 -14.31
C TRP A 97 6.11 23.63 -14.82
N ALA A 98 5.59 24.73 -14.30
CA ALA A 98 4.27 25.23 -14.70
C ALA A 98 4.21 25.64 -16.17
N LYS A 99 5.36 25.85 -16.78
CA LYS A 99 5.46 26.28 -18.18
C LYS A 99 5.60 25.11 -19.16
N GLY A 100 5.50 23.89 -18.67
CA GLY A 100 5.65 22.69 -19.48
C GLY A 100 7.00 22.02 -19.34
N ARG A 101 7.10 20.82 -19.83
CA ARG A 101 8.32 20.00 -19.72
C ARG A 101 9.38 20.50 -20.71
N ILE A 102 10.33 21.23 -20.18
CA ILE A 102 11.49 21.65 -20.97
C ILE A 102 12.71 20.88 -20.47
N TRP A 103 13.17 19.96 -21.29
CA TRP A 103 14.36 19.18 -20.95
C TRP A 103 15.59 20.09 -21.13
N PRO A 104 16.47 20.18 -20.13
CA PRO A 104 17.72 20.94 -20.32
C PRO A 104 18.52 20.36 -21.48
N ARG A 105 19.20 21.24 -22.21
CA ARG A 105 20.05 20.83 -23.32
C ARG A 105 21.10 19.80 -22.89
N SER A 106 21.69 20.01 -21.72
CA SER A 106 22.68 19.09 -21.15
C SER A 106 22.12 17.68 -20.95
N TYR A 107 20.83 17.56 -20.57
CA TYR A 107 20.19 16.26 -20.42
C TYR A 107 20.06 15.55 -21.78
N VAL A 108 19.61 16.32 -22.79
CA VAL A 108 19.42 15.77 -24.14
C VAL A 108 20.76 15.34 -24.75
N GLU A 109 21.80 16.17 -24.60
CA GLU A 109 23.13 15.91 -25.17
C GLU A 109 23.82 14.75 -24.47
N ARG A 110 23.61 14.58 -23.15
CA ARG A 110 24.21 13.49 -22.41
C ARG A 110 23.62 12.13 -22.82
N GLY A 111 22.34 12.12 -23.17
CA GLY A 111 21.65 10.89 -23.53
C GLY A 111 21.21 10.08 -22.29
N PRO A 112 20.67 8.89 -22.50
CA PRO A 112 20.16 8.05 -21.41
C PRO A 112 21.27 7.60 -20.45
N TYR A 113 20.95 7.60 -19.16
CA TYR A 113 21.88 7.09 -18.13
C TYR A 113 21.06 6.70 -16.88
N GLU A 114 21.65 5.87 -16.06
CA GLU A 114 21.03 5.50 -14.81
C GLU A 114 21.28 6.59 -13.77
N MET A 115 20.21 7.16 -13.25
CA MET A 115 20.28 8.25 -12.30
C MET A 115 20.43 7.78 -10.86
N TYR A 116 19.99 6.56 -10.59
CA TYR A 116 19.89 6.02 -9.24
C TYR A 116 20.59 4.68 -9.14
N SER A 117 21.19 4.40 -8.00
CA SER A 117 21.71 3.08 -7.68
C SER A 117 20.56 2.11 -7.41
N ALA A 118 20.85 0.81 -7.41
CA ALA A 118 19.86 -0.20 -7.08
C ALA A 118 19.27 0.00 -5.68
N GLU A 119 20.09 0.46 -4.74
CA GLU A 119 19.63 0.74 -3.36
C GLU A 119 18.66 1.91 -3.32
N GLU A 120 18.94 2.95 -4.09
CA GLU A 120 18.05 4.12 -4.17
C GLU A 120 16.73 3.75 -4.84
N LEU A 121 16.77 2.91 -5.87
CA LEU A 121 15.55 2.42 -6.52
C LEU A 121 14.71 1.59 -5.54
N ALA A 122 15.34 0.70 -4.80
CA ALA A 122 14.65 -0.09 -3.78
C ALA A 122 14.03 0.80 -2.69
N PHE A 123 14.75 1.84 -2.26
CA PHE A 123 14.23 2.80 -1.30
C PHE A 123 13.01 3.53 -1.84
N GLN A 124 13.04 3.98 -3.10
CA GLN A 124 11.89 4.66 -3.73
C GLN A 124 10.64 3.77 -3.69
N LYS A 125 10.79 2.50 -4.06
CA LYS A 125 9.65 1.56 -4.06
C LYS A 125 9.09 1.39 -2.65
N ARG A 126 9.98 1.17 -1.68
CA ARG A 126 9.56 1.02 -0.28
C ARG A 126 8.87 2.28 0.25
N PHE A 127 9.39 3.45 -0.07
CA PHE A 127 8.79 4.74 0.34
C PHE A 127 7.40 4.91 -0.27
N ALA A 128 7.28 4.74 -1.59
CA ALA A 128 6.01 4.92 -2.29
C ALA A 128 4.94 3.95 -1.78
N PHE A 129 5.30 2.66 -1.63
CA PHE A 129 4.36 1.65 -1.14
C PHE A 129 3.97 1.89 0.31
N GLY A 130 4.89 2.40 1.13
CA GLY A 130 4.57 2.84 2.48
C GLY A 130 3.52 3.94 2.49
N LEU A 131 3.64 4.91 1.59
CA LEU A 131 2.64 5.98 1.45
C LEU A 131 1.28 5.43 1.01
N LEU A 132 1.25 4.44 0.11
CA LEU A 132 -0.02 3.79 -0.26
C LEU A 132 -0.71 3.20 0.97
N LEU A 133 0.03 2.43 1.76
CA LEU A 133 -0.52 1.83 2.98
C LEU A 133 -0.99 2.88 3.98
N LEU A 134 -0.23 3.97 4.17
CA LEU A 134 -0.62 5.06 5.06
C LEU A 134 -1.92 5.75 4.60
N ASN A 135 -2.24 5.64 3.32
CA ASN A 135 -3.48 6.18 2.75
C ASN A 135 -4.58 5.12 2.61
N GLY A 136 -4.39 3.93 3.21
CA GLY A 136 -5.41 2.89 3.24
C GLY A 136 -5.47 2.03 1.99
N ILE A 137 -4.51 2.17 1.08
CA ILE A 137 -4.41 1.34 -0.12
C ILE A 137 -3.65 0.08 0.25
N THR A 138 -4.31 -1.07 0.20
CA THR A 138 -3.71 -2.35 0.58
C THR A 138 -3.45 -3.27 -0.60
N THR A 139 -3.92 -2.88 -1.79
CA THR A 139 -3.69 -3.62 -3.02
C THR A 139 -3.34 -2.60 -4.11
N ALA A 140 -2.29 -2.87 -4.87
CA ALA A 140 -1.87 -1.96 -5.91
C ALA A 140 -1.44 -2.70 -7.17
N ALA A 141 -1.65 -2.05 -8.32
CA ALA A 141 -1.06 -2.43 -9.59
C ALA A 141 0.02 -1.39 -9.90
N PRO A 142 1.25 -1.61 -9.42
CA PRO A 142 2.26 -0.57 -9.51
C PRO A 142 2.91 -0.52 -10.89
N ILE A 143 3.16 0.70 -11.35
CA ILE A 143 4.02 0.99 -12.49
C ILE A 143 5.41 1.20 -11.94
N ALA A 144 6.36 0.35 -12.32
CA ALA A 144 7.69 0.36 -11.71
C ALA A 144 8.69 1.27 -12.43
N SER A 145 8.30 1.87 -13.56
CA SER A 145 9.23 2.66 -14.36
C SER A 145 9.50 4.04 -13.79
N LEU A 146 10.70 4.52 -14.00
CA LEU A 146 11.04 5.92 -13.76
C LEU A 146 10.56 6.77 -14.93
N TYR A 147 9.68 7.67 -14.65
CA TYR A 147 9.01 8.50 -15.64
C TYR A 147 9.97 9.26 -16.56
N TYR A 148 11.11 9.66 -16.04
CA TYR A 148 12.07 10.51 -16.76
C TYR A 148 13.23 9.73 -17.37
N ARG A 149 13.19 8.39 -17.33
CA ARG A 149 14.18 7.56 -18.01
C ARG A 149 13.82 7.43 -19.50
N GLN A 150 14.85 7.21 -20.31
CA GLN A 150 14.66 7.07 -21.75
C GLN A 150 14.42 5.63 -22.18
N TRP A 151 14.52 4.68 -21.28
CA TRP A 151 14.29 3.27 -21.55
C TRP A 151 13.38 2.65 -20.50
N ALA A 152 12.89 1.49 -20.85
CA ALA A 152 11.94 0.76 -20.01
C ALA A 152 12.57 0.30 -18.69
N GLU A 153 11.72 -0.13 -17.80
CA GLU A 153 12.10 -0.67 -16.51
C GLU A 153 13.04 -1.85 -16.65
N THR A 154 13.92 -2.01 -15.69
CA THR A 154 14.82 -3.16 -15.62
C THR A 154 14.21 -4.25 -14.75
N VAL A 155 14.69 -5.48 -14.92
CA VAL A 155 14.28 -6.60 -14.06
C VAL A 155 14.55 -6.28 -12.59
N THR A 156 15.69 -5.62 -12.30
CA THR A 156 16.05 -5.24 -10.94
C THR A 156 15.01 -4.33 -10.29
N GLU A 157 14.40 -3.43 -11.05
CA GLU A 157 13.34 -2.56 -10.54
C GLU A 157 12.09 -3.35 -10.18
N PHE A 158 11.70 -4.31 -11.01
CA PHE A 158 10.56 -5.17 -10.71
C PHE A 158 10.82 -6.03 -9.47
N GLU A 159 12.03 -6.58 -9.36
CA GLU A 159 12.41 -7.35 -8.17
C GLU A 159 12.35 -6.50 -6.91
N ALA A 160 12.91 -5.29 -6.97
CA ALA A 160 12.88 -4.36 -5.83
C ALA A 160 11.44 -3.99 -5.44
N ALA A 161 10.57 -3.81 -6.45
CA ALA A 161 9.15 -3.52 -6.17
C ALA A 161 8.45 -4.72 -5.53
N ALA A 162 8.70 -5.92 -6.03
CA ALA A 162 8.12 -7.15 -5.47
C ALA A 162 8.57 -7.37 -4.02
N ASP A 163 9.86 -7.18 -3.76
CA ASP A 163 10.43 -7.32 -2.42
C ASP A 163 9.82 -6.28 -1.47
N ALA A 164 9.76 -5.03 -1.90
CA ALA A 164 9.18 -3.95 -1.09
C ALA A 164 7.70 -4.23 -0.76
N ALA A 165 6.94 -4.69 -1.75
CA ALA A 165 5.53 -5.04 -1.54
C ALA A 165 5.39 -6.20 -0.55
N GLY A 166 6.22 -7.24 -0.70
CA GLY A 166 6.22 -8.39 0.20
C GLY A 166 6.55 -8.02 1.64
N ASP A 167 7.61 -7.23 1.83
CA ASP A 167 8.05 -6.78 3.15
C ASP A 167 7.00 -5.94 3.87
N LEU A 168 6.32 -5.08 3.12
CA LEU A 168 5.31 -4.18 3.69
C LEU A 168 3.93 -4.84 3.80
N GLY A 169 3.71 -5.96 3.11
CA GLY A 169 2.41 -6.63 3.09
C GLY A 169 1.40 -5.97 2.14
N LEU A 170 1.88 -5.37 1.07
CA LEU A 170 1.02 -4.76 0.05
C LEU A 170 0.69 -5.78 -1.04
N UNK A 171 -0.32 -6.08 -1.36
CA UNK A 171 -0.65 -6.89 -2.23
C UNK A 171 -0.38 -6.32 -3.43
N SER A 172 0.33 -6.63 -4.09
CA SER A 172 0.62 -6.18 -5.44
C SER A 172 0.27 -7.27 -6.44
N GLY A 173 -0.34 -6.85 -7.53
CA GLY A 173 -0.53 -7.72 -8.67
C GLY A 173 0.77 -7.77 -9.49
N SER A 174 1.20 -8.97 -9.87
CA SER A 174 2.27 -9.11 -10.85
C SER A 174 1.64 -9.09 -12.24
N PHE A 175 2.11 -8.21 -13.11
CA PHE A 175 1.67 -8.09 -14.49
C PHE A 175 2.72 -8.66 -15.43
#